data_4b59fc6c4d0fa891663b3b5a0beea50e
#
_entry.id   4b59fc6c4d0fa891663b3b5a0beea50e
#
_cell.length_a   1.000
_cell.length_b   1.000
_cell.length_c   1.000
_cell.angle_alpha   90.00
_cell.angle_beta   90.00
_cell.angle_gamma   90.00
#
_symmetry.space_group_name_H-M   'P 1'
#
loop_
_entity.id
_entity.type
_entity.pdbx_description
1 polymer ?
#
loop_
_entity_poly.entity_id
_entity_poly.type
_entity_poly.pdbx_seq_one_letter_code
_entity_poly.pdbx_strand_id
1 'polypeptide(L)'
;MEWINIISNRDARVSKININNLYVTLEIECWNGELRKINFKNYYIVKEKNSIDEEIGDIKIERHSSLVEELKQDILNGGGTLNEINDIKHFIFYDSWNCRVIFEILAEITEYV
;
A
#
# COMPACT_ATOMS: atom_id res chain seq x y z
N MET A 1 -4.21 7.24 9.97
CA MET A 1 -3.05 7.76 9.19
C MET A 1 -3.51 8.98 8.40
N GLU A 2 -2.91 10.09 8.72
CA GLU A 2 -3.32 11.38 8.11
C GLU A 2 -3.05 11.47 6.61
N TRP A 3 -2.00 10.81 6.12
CA TRP A 3 -1.65 10.87 4.71
C TRP A 3 -2.74 10.30 3.79
N ILE A 4 -3.55 9.36 4.27
CA ILE A 4 -4.66 8.79 3.48
C ILE A 4 -5.66 9.88 3.13
N ASN A 5 -6.05 10.71 4.09
CA ASN A 5 -6.99 11.80 3.86
C ASN A 5 -6.38 12.89 2.96
N ILE A 6 -5.10 13.15 3.12
CA ILE A 6 -4.39 14.14 2.29
C ILE A 6 -4.41 13.71 0.83
N ILE A 7 -4.09 12.45 0.55
CA ILE A 7 -4.06 11.92 -0.82
C ILE A 7 -5.46 11.89 -1.42
N SER A 8 -6.45 11.37 -0.68
CA SER A 8 -7.82 11.25 -1.19
C SER A 8 -8.46 12.60 -1.53
N ASN A 9 -8.00 13.69 -0.91
CA ASN A 9 -8.55 15.03 -1.14
C ASN A 9 -7.74 15.86 -2.15
N ARG A 10 -6.69 15.31 -2.75
CA ARG A 10 -5.77 16.08 -3.60
C ARG A 10 -5.74 15.64 -5.06
N ASP A 11 -6.70 14.86 -5.50
CA ASP A 11 -6.72 14.33 -6.88
C ASP A 11 -5.35 13.76 -7.28
N ALA A 12 -4.76 13.00 -6.36
CA ALA A 12 -3.44 12.43 -6.55
C ALA A 12 -3.49 11.25 -7.52
N ARG A 13 -2.46 11.12 -8.33
CA ARG A 13 -2.30 9.97 -9.22
C ARG A 13 -0.97 9.30 -8.97
N VAL A 14 -0.90 8.02 -9.30
CA VAL A 14 0.33 7.24 -9.19
C VAL A 14 1.27 7.64 -10.31
N SER A 15 2.43 8.17 -9.96
CA SER A 15 3.44 8.61 -10.91
C SER A 15 4.49 7.54 -11.17
N LYS A 16 4.94 6.87 -10.10
CA LYS A 16 6.04 5.91 -10.19
C LYS A 16 5.97 4.92 -9.04
N ILE A 17 6.40 3.70 -9.30
CA ILE A 17 6.55 2.65 -8.27
C ILE A 17 7.98 2.15 -8.31
N ASN A 18 8.62 2.10 -7.16
CA ASN A 18 9.97 1.60 -7.03
C ASN A 18 10.00 0.51 -5.97
N ILE A 19 10.44 -0.69 -6.35
CA ILE A 19 10.46 -1.86 -5.48
C ILE A 19 11.90 -2.32 -5.30
N ASN A 20 12.34 -2.46 -4.05
CA ASN A 20 13.62 -3.05 -3.74
C ASN A 20 13.47 -4.02 -2.55
N ASN A 21 14.57 -4.64 -2.11
CA ASN A 21 14.52 -5.64 -1.05
C ASN A 21 14.13 -5.09 0.32
N LEU A 22 14.25 -3.79 0.54
CA LEU A 22 14.03 -3.15 1.83
C LEU A 22 12.67 -2.47 1.94
N TYR A 23 12.21 -1.88 0.85
CA TYR A 23 10.95 -1.13 0.85
C TYR A 23 10.37 -0.99 -0.55
N VAL A 24 9.10 -0.62 -0.58
CA VAL A 24 8.39 -0.22 -1.81
C VAL A 24 8.06 1.26 -1.67
N THR A 25 8.41 2.04 -2.68
CA THR A 25 8.07 3.46 -2.74
C THR A 25 7.02 3.71 -3.80
N LEU A 26 5.90 4.27 -3.40
CA LEU A 26 4.86 4.75 -4.29
C LEU A 26 4.99 6.26 -4.39
N GLU A 27 5.36 6.74 -5.59
CA GLU A 27 5.42 8.18 -5.85
C GLU A 27 4.10 8.64 -6.44
N ILE A 28 3.55 9.69 -5.86
CA ILE A 28 2.28 10.26 -6.29
C ILE A 28 2.46 11.71 -6.70
N GLU A 29 1.68 12.14 -7.68
CA GLU A 29 1.63 13.52 -8.14
C GLU A 29 0.25 14.10 -7.80
N CYS A 30 0.24 15.18 -7.02
CA CYS A 30 -0.99 15.87 -6.65
C CYS A 30 -1.42 16.83 -7.78
N TRP A 31 -2.67 17.30 -7.75
CA TRP A 31 -3.25 18.17 -8.77
C TRP A 31 -2.42 19.44 -9.04
N ASN A 32 -1.71 19.93 -8.02
CA ASN A 32 -0.86 21.13 -8.13
C ASN A 32 0.56 20.83 -8.64
N GLY A 33 0.84 19.60 -9.06
CA GLY A 33 2.16 19.17 -9.51
C GLY A 33 3.11 18.76 -8.40
N GLU A 34 2.68 18.85 -7.15
CA GLU A 34 3.50 18.44 -6.01
C GLU A 34 3.70 16.94 -6.01
N LEU A 35 4.97 16.51 -5.86
CA LEU A 35 5.32 15.09 -5.77
C LEU A 35 5.46 14.67 -4.31
N ARG A 36 4.84 13.57 -3.96
CA ARG A 36 4.92 12.96 -2.64
C ARG A 36 5.28 11.49 -2.76
N LYS A 37 5.82 10.93 -1.70
CA LYS A 37 6.23 9.54 -1.66
C LYS A 37 5.65 8.85 -0.44
N ILE A 38 5.19 7.61 -0.63
CA ILE A 38 4.81 6.73 0.44
C ILE A 38 5.79 5.58 0.42
N ASN A 39 6.57 5.41 1.49
CA ASN A 39 7.49 4.31 1.64
C ASN A 39 6.85 3.24 2.52
N PHE A 40 6.72 2.04 1.99
CA PHE A 40 6.23 0.88 2.73
C PHE A 40 7.42 0.03 3.12
N LYS A 41 7.70 -0.03 4.41
CA LYS A 41 8.84 -0.78 4.96
C LYS A 41 8.35 -2.08 5.60
N ASN A 42 9.23 -3.07 5.65
CA ASN A 42 8.88 -4.40 6.15
C ASN A 42 7.65 -4.93 5.41
N TYR A 43 7.72 -4.92 4.09
CA TYR A 43 6.63 -5.41 3.27
C TYR A 43 6.80 -6.92 3.01
N TYR A 44 5.69 -7.60 2.74
CA TYR A 44 5.65 -9.04 2.50
C TYR A 44 5.14 -9.39 1.12
N ILE A 45 4.09 -8.71 0.68
CA ILE A 45 3.45 -8.95 -0.60
C ILE A 45 3.13 -7.60 -1.23
N VAL A 46 3.43 -7.45 -2.51
CA VAL A 46 3.03 -6.28 -3.29
C VAL A 46 2.36 -6.74 -4.57
N LYS A 47 1.22 -6.13 -4.90
CA LYS A 47 0.48 -6.39 -6.14
C LYS A 47 0.22 -5.07 -6.84
N GLU A 48 0.89 -4.89 -7.97
CA GLU A 48 0.68 -3.73 -8.84
C GLU A 48 -0.25 -4.14 -9.97
N LYS A 49 -1.31 -3.36 -10.22
CA LYS A 49 -2.38 -3.69 -11.17
C LYS A 49 -2.64 -2.52 -12.12
N ASN A 50 -1.66 -2.17 -12.93
CA ASN A 50 -1.73 -1.07 -13.89
C ASN A 50 -2.09 0.26 -13.20
N SER A 51 -1.37 0.58 -12.13
CA SER A 51 -1.66 1.77 -11.33
C SER A 51 -1.02 3.04 -11.85
N ILE A 52 0.01 2.96 -12.68
CA ILE A 52 0.72 4.15 -13.18
C ILE A 52 -0.26 5.04 -13.98
N ASP A 53 -0.23 6.33 -13.69
CA ASP A 53 -1.11 7.37 -14.23
C ASP A 53 -2.59 7.26 -13.79
N GLU A 54 -2.93 6.31 -12.94
CA GLU A 54 -4.28 6.20 -12.41
C GLU A 54 -4.48 7.14 -11.22
N GLU A 55 -5.63 7.81 -11.19
CA GLU A 55 -6.02 8.68 -10.08
C GLU A 55 -6.50 7.83 -8.90
N ILE A 56 -5.99 8.14 -7.71
CA ILE A 56 -6.34 7.43 -6.48
C ILE A 56 -7.65 8.00 -5.95
N GLY A 57 -8.68 7.16 -5.86
CA GLY A 57 -9.99 7.53 -5.33
C GLY A 57 -10.16 7.21 -3.86
N ASP A 58 -9.75 6.02 -3.45
CA ASP A 58 -9.92 5.56 -2.07
C ASP A 58 -8.73 4.70 -1.66
N ILE A 59 -8.43 4.71 -0.37
CA ILE A 59 -7.40 3.88 0.22
C ILE A 59 -8.00 3.21 1.45
N LYS A 60 -7.99 1.89 1.47
CA LYS A 60 -8.46 1.11 2.63
C LYS A 60 -7.29 0.46 3.32
N ILE A 61 -7.40 0.35 4.63
CA ILE A 61 -6.44 -0.39 5.46
C ILE A 61 -7.20 -1.48 6.18
N GLU A 62 -6.78 -2.73 5.97
CA GLU A 62 -7.38 -3.89 6.61
C GLU A 62 -6.31 -4.65 7.39
N ARG A 63 -6.62 -4.99 8.65
CA ARG A 63 -5.69 -5.75 9.51
C ARG A 63 -6.00 -7.25 9.52
N HIS A 64 -7.17 -7.64 9.05
CA HIS A 64 -7.66 -9.03 9.07
C HIS A 64 -8.22 -9.47 7.72
N SER A 65 -7.69 -8.93 6.63
CA SER A 65 -8.10 -9.37 5.30
C SER A 65 -7.69 -10.83 5.06
N SER A 66 -8.30 -11.47 4.07
CA SER A 66 -7.94 -12.84 3.69
C SER A 66 -6.45 -12.95 3.34
N LEU A 67 -5.90 -11.94 2.70
CA LEU A 67 -4.48 -11.93 2.33
C LEU A 67 -3.58 -11.88 3.56
N VAL A 68 -3.94 -11.08 4.56
CA VAL A 68 -3.21 -11.03 5.85
C VAL A 68 -3.28 -12.38 6.55
N GLU A 69 -4.46 -13.01 6.59
CA GLU A 69 -4.64 -14.31 7.24
C GLU A 69 -3.87 -15.43 6.51
N GLU A 70 -3.82 -15.40 5.19
CA GLU A 70 -3.00 -16.33 4.41
C GLU A 70 -1.51 -16.18 4.75
N LEU A 71 -1.02 -14.95 4.84
CA LEU A 71 0.37 -14.70 5.21
C LEU A 71 0.69 -15.21 6.59
N LYS A 72 -0.18 -14.98 7.58
CA LYS A 72 -0.01 -15.48 8.94
C LYS A 72 0.05 -17.00 8.95
N GLN A 73 -0.82 -17.66 8.20
CA GLN A 73 -0.85 -19.12 8.12
C GLN A 73 0.43 -19.65 7.47
N ASP A 74 0.92 -19.02 6.42
CA ASP A 74 2.16 -19.40 5.75
C ASP A 74 3.37 -19.31 6.71
N ILE A 75 3.43 -18.25 7.51
CA ILE A 75 4.50 -18.09 8.50
C ILE A 75 4.44 -19.18 9.55
N LEU A 76 3.26 -19.50 10.07
CA LEU A 76 3.09 -20.57 11.05
C LEU A 76 3.44 -21.93 10.46
N ASN A 77 3.05 -22.20 9.24
CA ASN A 77 3.37 -23.45 8.54
C ASN A 77 4.88 -23.60 8.27
N GLY A 78 5.58 -22.47 8.12
CA GLY A 78 7.03 -22.44 7.94
C GLY A 78 7.82 -22.49 9.24
N GLY A 79 7.17 -22.65 10.40
CA GLY A 79 7.83 -22.70 11.69
C GLY A 79 8.08 -21.35 12.36
N GLY A 80 7.58 -20.26 11.78
CA GLY A 80 7.65 -18.93 12.38
C GLY A 80 6.61 -18.73 13.47
N THR A 81 6.68 -17.59 14.14
CA THR A 81 5.73 -17.22 15.19
C THR A 81 4.96 -15.95 14.81
N LEU A 82 3.75 -15.80 15.36
CA LEU A 82 2.94 -14.61 15.10
C LEU A 82 3.55 -13.33 15.69
N ASN A 83 4.47 -13.45 16.65
CA ASN A 83 5.17 -12.30 17.21
C ASN A 83 6.06 -11.58 16.17
N GLU A 84 6.46 -12.26 15.12
CA GLU A 84 7.29 -11.69 14.05
C GLU A 84 6.51 -10.77 13.12
N ILE A 85 5.16 -10.82 13.16
CA ILE A 85 4.27 -10.12 12.22
C ILE A 85 3.18 -9.33 12.92
N ASN A 86 3.50 -8.74 14.06
CA ASN A 86 2.53 -8.13 14.96
C ASN A 86 1.69 -6.99 14.39
N ASP A 87 2.15 -6.31 13.34
CA ASP A 87 1.49 -5.07 12.90
C ASP A 87 1.34 -4.98 11.38
N ILE A 88 1.09 -6.11 10.75
CA ILE A 88 0.88 -6.15 9.31
C ILE A 88 -0.47 -5.53 8.97
N LYS A 89 -0.43 -4.62 8.00
CA LYS A 89 -1.61 -3.97 7.45
C LYS A 89 -1.68 -4.23 5.96
N HIS A 90 -2.88 -4.43 5.46
CA HIS A 90 -3.17 -4.56 4.04
C HIS A 90 -3.66 -3.21 3.53
N PHE A 91 -2.83 -2.54 2.75
CA PHE A 91 -3.17 -1.27 2.12
C PHE A 91 -3.71 -1.53 0.73
N ILE A 92 -4.90 -1.02 0.44
CA ILE A 92 -5.58 -1.25 -0.83
C ILE A 92 -5.92 0.11 -1.46
N PHE A 93 -5.39 0.36 -2.65
CA PHE A 93 -5.61 1.60 -3.39
C PHE A 93 -6.57 1.34 -4.53
N TYR A 94 -7.63 2.13 -4.61
CA TYR A 94 -8.65 2.06 -5.65
C TYR A 94 -8.56 3.26 -6.56
N ASP A 95 -8.88 3.08 -7.85
CA ASP A 95 -8.99 4.23 -8.75
C ASP A 95 -10.25 5.04 -8.46
N SER A 96 -10.25 6.33 -8.88
CA SER A 96 -11.37 7.22 -8.59
C SER A 96 -12.57 7.03 -9.52
N TRP A 97 -12.37 6.41 -10.68
CA TRP A 97 -13.40 6.32 -11.71
C TRP A 97 -14.25 5.05 -11.61
N ASN A 98 -13.60 3.91 -11.42
CA ASN A 98 -14.25 2.61 -11.48
C ASN A 98 -14.19 1.83 -10.16
N CYS A 99 -13.60 2.40 -9.12
CA CYS A 99 -13.37 1.71 -7.85
C CYS A 99 -12.62 0.38 -8.01
N ARG A 100 -11.76 0.30 -9.03
CA ARG A 100 -10.94 -0.88 -9.30
C ARG A 100 -9.70 -0.83 -8.41
N VAL A 101 -9.29 -1.97 -7.89
CA VAL A 101 -8.02 -2.08 -7.15
C VAL A 101 -6.87 -1.88 -8.13
N ILE A 102 -6.02 -0.89 -7.86
CA ILE A 102 -4.86 -0.58 -8.70
C ILE A 102 -3.54 -0.95 -8.06
N PHE A 103 -3.49 -1.00 -6.73
CA PHE A 103 -2.28 -1.33 -6.00
C PHE A 103 -2.63 -1.88 -4.63
N GLU A 104 -1.95 -2.95 -4.21
CA GLU A 104 -2.12 -3.53 -2.87
C GLU A 104 -0.76 -3.87 -2.30
N ILE A 105 -0.61 -3.72 -0.99
CA ILE A 105 0.63 -4.08 -0.31
C ILE A 105 0.34 -4.51 1.14
N LEU A 106 1.01 -5.57 1.58
CA LEU A 106 1.08 -5.95 2.98
C LEU A 106 2.38 -5.42 3.55
N ALA A 107 2.30 -4.53 4.52
CA ALA A 107 3.47 -3.92 5.14
C ALA A 107 3.20 -3.56 6.60
N GLU A 108 4.27 -3.45 7.38
CA GLU A 108 4.18 -3.06 8.79
C GLU A 108 4.30 -1.56 8.98
N ILE A 109 5.16 -0.91 8.22
CA ILE A 109 5.55 0.50 8.43
C ILE A 109 5.29 1.31 7.19
N THR A 110 4.70 2.47 7.35
CA THR A 110 4.56 3.45 6.29
C THR A 110 5.22 4.76 6.68
N GLU A 111 5.80 5.43 5.69
CA GLU A 111 6.40 6.75 5.85
C GLU A 111 5.93 7.62 4.69
N TYR A 112 5.30 8.74 5.00
CA TYR A 112 4.84 9.70 4.00
C TYR A 112 5.79 10.90 3.96
N VAL A 113 6.30 11.19 2.79
CA VAL A 113 7.32 12.24 2.63
C VAL A 113 6.88 13.31 1.61
#